data_9fad6546a7230f909a07ed6ca4e5d23b
#
_entry.id   9fad6546a7230f909a07ed6ca4e5d23b
#
_cell.length_a   1.000
_cell.length_b   1.000
_cell.length_c   1.000
_cell.angle_alpha   90.00
_cell.angle_beta   90.00
_cell.angle_gamma   90.00
#
_symmetry.space_group_name_H-M   'P 1'
#
loop_
_entity.id
_entity.type
_entity.pdbx_description
1 polymer ?
#
loop_
_entity_poly.entity_id
_entity_poly.type
_entity_poly.pdbx_seq_one_letter_code
_entity_poly.pdbx_strand_id
1 'polypeptide(L)'
;MAGLLFGCFPYAQPFNTTKATLGIKSAAHKDLTGLPAPKEKIVAAVYKFRDQTGQYKATETGTSWSTAVTQGATSILLRALEESGWFMAIEREGLSNLLNERKIIRSSRAEFLGNSTEQKPLLPPLLFAGIILEGGIISYDTNILTGGAGLKYFGLGASGQYREDRVTIYIRAISTQNGRILKTVYTTKTILSQVVDVNLYRYVKFKRLLEAEVGYSYNEPPEMAVTEAIEKGVQSLIIEGIQEGLWELQNPDDMNSEAIQTYNKEKDESEKLNYAGIIEEPKPKLGFGANLGGEKYAGDYPNSVVKMGGELYAKYDAMDALSFSLHLGRTQLENEKYFSSVANYIELEAAFNLLPRVSPSPYLIGGAGLLLKDKGFLDLEGKASPFLTWGAGIEYMAAPNLGISFTATNRYSLNDDIDRLKRGNINDFFWSGRIGITYYMQ
;
A
#
# COMPACT_ATOMS: atom_id res chain seq x y z
N MET A 1 -44.45 0.05 -32.11
CA MET A 1 -43.52 -1.10 -32.01
C MET A 1 -42.66 -0.85 -30.75
N ALA A 2 -43.04 -1.49 -29.65
CA ALA A 2 -42.33 -1.38 -28.38
C ALA A 2 -41.40 -2.58 -28.25
N GLY A 3 -40.09 -2.32 -28.32
CA GLY A 3 -39.06 -3.33 -28.12
C GLY A 3 -38.81 -3.53 -26.63
N LEU A 4 -39.29 -4.63 -26.08
CA LEU A 4 -38.96 -5.12 -24.76
C LEU A 4 -37.50 -5.61 -24.78
N LEU A 5 -36.57 -4.82 -24.21
CA LEU A 5 -35.24 -5.27 -23.86
C LEU A 5 -35.33 -6.15 -22.61
N PHE A 6 -35.46 -7.45 -22.78
CA PHE A 6 -35.18 -8.44 -21.75
C PHE A 6 -33.69 -8.44 -21.48
N GLY A 7 -33.24 -7.68 -20.51
CA GLY A 7 -31.92 -7.84 -19.91
C GLY A 7 -31.92 -9.14 -19.09
N CYS A 8 -31.54 -10.26 -19.69
CA CYS A 8 -31.13 -11.43 -18.95
C CYS A 8 -29.83 -11.09 -18.21
N PHE A 9 -29.94 -10.61 -16.99
CA PHE A 9 -28.87 -10.70 -16.03
C PHE A 9 -28.67 -12.21 -15.78
N PRO A 10 -27.54 -12.82 -16.14
CA PRO A 10 -27.26 -14.16 -15.67
C PRO A 10 -27.20 -14.04 -14.14
N TYR A 11 -28.16 -14.63 -13.47
CA TYR A 11 -28.12 -14.85 -12.04
C TYR A 11 -26.89 -15.73 -11.81
N ALA A 12 -25.75 -15.08 -11.56
CA ALA A 12 -24.55 -15.77 -11.15
C ALA A 12 -24.86 -16.35 -9.77
N GLN A 13 -25.33 -17.59 -9.76
CA GLN A 13 -25.44 -18.34 -8.52
C GLN A 13 -24.01 -18.52 -8.02
N PRO A 14 -23.62 -17.92 -6.89
CA PRO A 14 -22.27 -18.05 -6.35
C PRO A 14 -22.03 -19.44 -5.75
N PHE A 15 -22.94 -20.38 -5.90
CA PHE A 15 -22.94 -21.67 -5.21
C PHE A 15 -22.88 -22.86 -6.18
N ASN A 16 -21.78 -22.93 -6.92
CA ASN A 16 -21.35 -24.27 -7.29
C ASN A 16 -20.59 -24.82 -6.08
N THR A 17 -21.12 -25.88 -5.48
CA THR A 17 -20.35 -26.67 -4.50
C THR A 17 -19.07 -27.11 -5.17
N THR A 18 -17.94 -26.55 -4.76
CA THR A 18 -16.63 -26.96 -5.25
C THR A 18 -16.21 -28.25 -4.54
N LYS A 19 -15.53 -29.12 -5.27
CA LYS A 19 -14.90 -30.30 -4.64
C LYS A 19 -13.90 -29.81 -3.58
N ALA A 20 -13.72 -30.60 -2.52
CA ALA A 20 -12.68 -30.36 -1.53
C ALA A 20 -11.29 -30.29 -2.21
N THR A 21 -10.49 -29.35 -1.82
CA THR A 21 -9.12 -29.16 -2.31
C THR A 21 -8.11 -29.52 -1.21
N LEU A 22 -6.84 -29.74 -1.58
CA LEU A 22 -5.76 -30.07 -0.64
C LEU A 22 -5.32 -28.91 0.26
N GLY A 23 -6.16 -27.94 0.47
CA GLY A 23 -5.94 -26.75 1.27
C GLY A 23 -5.71 -25.50 0.41
N ILE A 24 -5.87 -24.36 1.06
CA ILE A 24 -5.68 -23.05 0.41
C ILE A 24 -4.18 -22.78 0.31
N LYS A 25 -3.70 -22.45 -0.87
CA LYS A 25 -2.34 -21.96 -1.11
C LYS A 25 -2.38 -20.44 -1.19
N SER A 26 -1.59 -19.78 -0.33
CA SER A 26 -1.45 -18.34 -0.37
C SER A 26 -0.49 -17.88 -1.47
N ALA A 27 -0.37 -16.57 -1.67
CA ALA A 27 0.63 -16.00 -2.57
C ALA A 27 2.07 -16.30 -2.08
N ALA A 28 2.29 -16.32 -0.76
CA ALA A 28 3.59 -16.61 -0.15
C ALA A 28 3.99 -18.09 -0.23
N HIS A 29 3.04 -19.00 -0.49
CA HIS A 29 3.32 -20.43 -0.56
C HIS A 29 4.38 -20.80 -1.60
N LYS A 30 4.33 -20.17 -2.77
CA LYS A 30 5.31 -20.39 -3.84
C LYS A 30 6.71 -19.97 -3.42
N ASP A 31 6.82 -18.84 -2.73
CA ASP A 31 8.09 -18.29 -2.26
C ASP A 31 8.68 -19.15 -1.14
N LEU A 32 7.83 -19.70 -0.26
CA LEU A 32 8.22 -20.63 0.79
C LEU A 32 8.76 -21.93 0.23
N THR A 33 8.05 -22.53 -0.73
CA THR A 33 8.45 -23.82 -1.33
C THR A 33 9.58 -23.69 -2.35
N GLY A 34 9.86 -22.49 -2.84
CA GLY A 34 10.95 -22.18 -3.74
C GLY A 34 12.30 -21.89 -3.07
N LEU A 35 12.40 -22.05 -1.76
CA LEU A 35 13.64 -21.81 -1.04
C LEU A 35 14.71 -22.87 -1.39
N PRO A 36 16.01 -22.48 -1.42
CA PRO A 36 17.09 -23.41 -1.56
C PRO A 36 17.08 -24.47 -0.46
N ALA A 37 17.57 -25.68 -0.75
CA ALA A 37 17.55 -26.79 0.20
C ALA A 37 18.51 -26.55 1.38
N PRO A 38 18.16 -27.00 2.60
CA PRO A 38 19.07 -26.99 3.75
C PRO A 38 20.11 -28.09 3.64
N LYS A 39 21.26 -27.89 4.26
CA LYS A 39 22.28 -28.96 4.44
C LYS A 39 21.73 -30.10 5.24
N GLU A 40 21.00 -29.80 6.31
CA GLU A 40 20.30 -30.77 7.16
C GLU A 40 18.97 -30.18 7.62
N LYS A 41 17.94 -31.02 7.72
CA LYS A 41 16.65 -30.56 8.25
C LYS A 41 16.76 -30.30 9.75
N ILE A 42 16.23 -29.18 10.17
CA ILE A 42 16.22 -28.72 11.56
C ILE A 42 15.06 -29.40 12.30
N VAL A 43 15.37 -30.15 13.35
CA VAL A 43 14.34 -30.77 14.19
C VAL A 43 13.73 -29.68 15.08
N ALA A 44 12.48 -29.34 14.82
CA ALA A 44 11.77 -28.24 15.47
C ALA A 44 10.55 -28.77 16.26
N ALA A 45 10.38 -28.27 17.47
CA ALA A 45 9.19 -28.51 18.29
C ALA A 45 8.30 -27.26 18.28
N VAL A 46 7.01 -27.44 17.97
CA VAL A 46 5.98 -26.40 18.15
C VAL A 46 5.06 -26.87 19.29
N TYR A 47 5.00 -26.07 20.36
CA TYR A 47 4.10 -26.39 21.48
C TYR A 47 2.73 -25.84 21.26
N LYS A 48 2.62 -24.54 21.05
CA LYS A 48 1.36 -23.84 20.74
C LYS A 48 1.64 -22.55 19.99
N PHE A 49 0.92 -22.37 18.91
CA PHE A 49 0.87 -21.11 18.16
C PHE A 49 -0.57 -20.59 18.21
N ARG A 50 -0.84 -19.60 19.08
CA ARG A 50 -2.20 -19.25 19.45
C ARG A 50 -2.60 -17.88 18.97
N ASP A 51 -3.91 -17.68 18.88
CA ASP A 51 -4.52 -16.36 18.88
C ASP A 51 -4.36 -15.72 20.27
N GLN A 52 -3.69 -14.56 20.28
CA GLN A 52 -3.45 -13.73 21.47
C GLN A 52 -4.25 -12.43 21.40
N THR A 53 -5.08 -12.23 20.35
CA THR A 53 -5.86 -11.01 20.14
C THR A 53 -7.07 -10.95 21.04
N GLY A 54 -7.64 -12.11 21.39
CA GLY A 54 -8.86 -12.19 22.18
C GLY A 54 -10.09 -11.59 21.50
N GLN A 55 -10.04 -11.40 20.17
CA GLN A 55 -11.11 -10.73 19.43
C GLN A 55 -12.15 -11.73 18.89
N TYR A 56 -13.40 -11.27 18.89
CA TYR A 56 -14.53 -11.98 18.31
C TYR A 56 -15.00 -11.30 17.04
N LYS A 57 -15.67 -12.05 16.16
CA LYS A 57 -16.22 -11.50 14.92
C LYS A 57 -17.27 -10.44 15.25
N ALA A 58 -17.13 -9.27 14.62
CA ALA A 58 -18.16 -8.24 14.70
C ALA A 58 -19.46 -8.74 14.04
N THR A 59 -20.60 -8.52 14.72
CA THR A 59 -21.93 -8.79 14.18
C THR A 59 -22.75 -7.52 14.26
N GLU A 60 -23.57 -7.27 13.25
CA GLU A 60 -24.48 -6.11 13.22
C GLU A 60 -25.62 -6.23 14.25
N THR A 61 -25.98 -7.46 14.61
CA THR A 61 -27.06 -7.75 15.55
C THR A 61 -26.61 -8.76 16.60
N GLY A 62 -26.27 -8.27 17.80
CA GLY A 62 -25.96 -9.12 18.95
C GLY A 62 -24.46 -9.43 19.14
N THR A 63 -24.16 -10.37 20.02
CA THR A 63 -22.81 -10.84 20.35
C THR A 63 -22.43 -12.07 19.52
N SER A 64 -21.31 -12.05 18.82
CA SER A 64 -20.73 -13.24 18.20
C SER A 64 -19.82 -13.95 19.18
N TRP A 65 -19.98 -15.27 19.31
CA TRP A 65 -19.08 -16.14 20.06
C TRP A 65 -17.96 -16.74 19.17
N SER A 66 -17.97 -16.42 17.87
CA SER A 66 -16.94 -16.86 16.93
C SER A 66 -15.72 -15.95 17.03
N THR A 67 -14.54 -16.54 17.18
CA THR A 67 -13.27 -15.81 17.19
C THR A 67 -13.02 -15.11 15.84
N ALA A 68 -12.43 -13.94 15.88
CA ALA A 68 -12.16 -13.15 14.68
C ALA A 68 -11.13 -13.81 13.77
N VAL A 69 -10.16 -14.50 14.36
CA VAL A 69 -9.11 -15.25 13.66
C VAL A 69 -9.21 -16.75 13.97
N THR A 70 -8.60 -17.56 13.10
CA THR A 70 -8.60 -19.02 13.24
C THR A 70 -7.92 -19.47 14.52
N GLN A 71 -8.48 -20.50 15.17
CA GLN A 71 -7.85 -21.18 16.30
C GLN A 71 -6.91 -22.31 15.87
N GLY A 72 -6.87 -22.64 14.58
CA GLY A 72 -6.03 -23.67 13.98
C GLY A 72 -4.64 -23.20 13.55
N ALA A 73 -4.16 -22.07 14.04
CA ALA A 73 -2.90 -21.47 13.61
C ALA A 73 -1.68 -22.36 13.84
N THR A 74 -1.66 -23.22 14.90
CA THR A 74 -0.61 -24.23 15.10
C THR A 74 -0.52 -25.20 13.92
N SER A 75 -1.66 -25.70 13.44
CA SER A 75 -1.69 -26.63 12.30
C SER A 75 -1.23 -25.97 11.00
N ILE A 76 -1.57 -24.69 10.80
CA ILE A 76 -1.09 -23.92 9.65
C ILE A 76 0.44 -23.76 9.72
N LEU A 77 0.99 -23.44 10.90
CA LEU A 77 2.43 -23.33 11.10
C LEU A 77 3.15 -24.66 10.85
N LEU A 78 2.66 -25.77 11.41
CA LEU A 78 3.24 -27.09 11.20
C LEU A 78 3.29 -27.45 9.71
N ARG A 79 2.21 -27.20 8.98
CA ARG A 79 2.15 -27.39 7.54
C ARG A 79 3.18 -26.52 6.80
N ALA A 80 3.29 -25.24 7.13
CA ALA A 80 4.26 -24.34 6.50
C ALA A 80 5.71 -24.78 6.76
N LEU A 81 6.01 -25.26 7.96
CA LEU A 81 7.32 -25.81 8.31
C LEU A 81 7.66 -27.06 7.49
N GLU A 82 6.73 -28.00 7.35
CA GLU A 82 6.91 -29.22 6.56
C GLU A 82 7.06 -28.91 5.06
N GLU A 83 6.18 -28.07 4.50
CA GLU A 83 6.18 -27.72 3.08
C GLU A 83 7.41 -26.88 2.69
N SER A 84 8.02 -26.14 3.63
CA SER A 84 9.29 -25.44 3.40
C SER A 84 10.47 -26.36 3.08
N GLY A 85 10.39 -27.63 3.49
CA GLY A 85 11.48 -28.61 3.36
C GLY A 85 12.64 -28.40 4.33
N TRP A 86 12.65 -27.32 5.12
CA TRP A 86 13.73 -26.95 6.04
C TRP A 86 13.63 -27.59 7.42
N PHE A 87 12.40 -27.89 7.85
CA PHE A 87 12.16 -28.38 9.19
C PHE A 87 11.63 -29.81 9.20
N MET A 88 11.98 -30.51 10.26
CA MET A 88 11.34 -31.73 10.69
C MET A 88 10.55 -31.39 11.95
N ALA A 89 9.24 -31.18 11.80
CA ALA A 89 8.38 -30.87 12.92
C ALA A 89 8.15 -32.14 13.77
N ILE A 90 8.26 -32.00 15.09
CA ILE A 90 7.95 -33.07 16.03
C ILE A 90 6.78 -32.72 16.93
N GLU A 91 5.92 -33.70 17.21
CA GLU A 91 4.70 -33.49 17.99
C GLU A 91 5.03 -33.09 19.45
N ARG A 92 4.54 -31.96 19.87
CA ARG A 92 4.65 -31.43 21.23
C ARG A 92 3.35 -30.83 21.77
N GLU A 93 2.41 -30.49 20.91
CA GLU A 93 1.10 -29.96 21.31
C GLU A 93 0.27 -31.06 21.99
N GLY A 94 0.21 -32.23 21.36
CA GLY A 94 -0.46 -33.42 21.89
C GLY A 94 0.47 -34.41 22.61
N LEU A 95 1.56 -33.95 23.21
CA LEU A 95 2.59 -34.81 23.81
C LEU A 95 2.04 -35.79 24.84
N SER A 96 1.03 -35.41 25.61
CA SER A 96 0.36 -36.30 26.59
C SER A 96 -0.26 -37.54 25.94
N ASN A 97 -0.91 -37.35 24.78
CA ASN A 97 -1.50 -38.45 24.02
C ASN A 97 -0.42 -39.39 23.49
N LEU A 98 0.66 -38.84 22.92
CA LEU A 98 1.79 -39.60 22.42
C LEU A 98 2.45 -40.42 23.54
N LEU A 99 2.67 -39.83 24.71
CA LEU A 99 3.26 -40.52 25.86
C LEU A 99 2.34 -41.62 26.40
N ASN A 100 1.04 -41.39 26.39
CA ASN A 100 0.04 -42.37 26.82
C ASN A 100 0.03 -43.58 25.87
N GLU A 101 0.02 -43.33 24.55
CA GLU A 101 0.10 -44.38 23.54
C GLU A 101 1.39 -45.19 23.68
N ARG A 102 2.53 -44.55 23.94
CA ARG A 102 3.80 -45.21 24.19
C ARG A 102 3.78 -46.10 25.46
N LYS A 103 3.02 -45.71 26.51
CA LYS A 103 2.80 -46.55 27.69
C LYS A 103 1.99 -47.80 27.32
N ILE A 104 0.90 -47.62 26.55
CA ILE A 104 0.06 -48.73 26.09
C ILE A 104 0.90 -49.74 25.29
N ILE A 105 1.68 -49.24 24.31
CA ILE A 105 2.55 -50.10 23.50
C ILE A 105 3.56 -50.87 24.39
N ARG A 106 4.15 -50.21 25.39
CA ARG A 106 5.10 -50.87 26.31
C ARG A 106 4.41 -51.96 27.14
N SER A 107 3.24 -51.66 27.70
CA SER A 107 2.47 -52.61 28.49
C SER A 107 2.04 -53.83 27.67
N SER A 108 1.45 -53.60 26.49
CA SER A 108 1.01 -54.67 25.60
C SER A 108 2.17 -55.54 25.15
N ARG A 109 3.30 -54.95 24.77
CA ARG A 109 4.48 -55.71 24.36
C ARG A 109 5.10 -56.49 25.53
N ALA A 110 5.11 -55.96 26.75
CA ALA A 110 5.59 -56.65 27.92
C ALA A 110 4.72 -57.88 28.25
N GLU A 111 3.41 -57.75 28.07
CA GLU A 111 2.47 -58.86 28.28
C GLU A 111 2.63 -59.97 27.25
N PHE A 112 2.82 -59.63 25.96
CA PHE A 112 2.94 -60.63 24.88
C PHE A 112 4.32 -61.25 24.75
N LEU A 113 5.41 -60.57 25.12
CA LEU A 113 6.77 -61.04 24.95
C LEU A 113 7.21 -62.02 26.07
N GLY A 114 6.50 -62.10 27.17
CA GLY A 114 6.80 -62.98 28.27
C GLY A 114 8.30 -62.97 28.70
N ASN A 115 8.83 -64.04 29.26
CA ASN A 115 10.21 -64.15 29.67
C ASN A 115 11.20 -64.50 28.52
N SER A 116 10.91 -64.05 27.28
CA SER A 116 11.87 -64.31 26.18
C SER A 116 13.11 -63.43 26.33
N THR A 117 14.27 -64.11 26.34
CA THR A 117 15.61 -63.58 26.58
C THR A 117 16.17 -62.66 25.52
N GLU A 118 15.38 -62.28 24.50
CA GLU A 118 15.77 -61.31 23.48
C GLU A 118 15.35 -59.93 23.93
N GLN A 119 16.30 -59.13 24.42
CA GLN A 119 16.19 -57.71 24.72
C GLN A 119 16.08 -56.89 23.42
N LYS A 120 14.96 -56.95 22.68
CA LYS A 120 14.67 -55.96 21.65
C LYS A 120 14.21 -54.69 22.34
N PRO A 121 14.82 -53.52 22.02
CA PRO A 121 14.37 -52.26 22.60
C PRO A 121 12.89 -52.04 22.27
N LEU A 122 12.08 -51.95 23.28
CA LEU A 122 10.60 -51.91 23.19
C LEU A 122 10.09 -50.75 22.35
N LEU A 123 10.76 -49.61 22.36
CA LEU A 123 10.49 -48.44 21.54
C LEU A 123 11.77 -47.58 21.45
N PRO A 124 12.08 -47.02 20.29
CA PRO A 124 13.17 -46.06 20.18
C PRO A 124 12.89 -44.79 21.02
N PRO A 125 13.91 -44.04 21.43
CA PRO A 125 13.72 -42.78 22.12
C PRO A 125 12.96 -41.78 21.21
N LEU A 126 12.26 -40.82 21.82
CA LEU A 126 11.68 -39.71 21.09
C LEU A 126 12.81 -38.84 20.55
N LEU A 127 12.58 -38.24 19.39
CA LEU A 127 13.49 -37.24 18.84
C LEU A 127 13.56 -36.02 19.76
N PHE A 128 14.77 -35.49 19.90
CA PHE A 128 15.01 -34.22 20.59
C PHE A 128 14.87 -33.06 19.61
N ALA A 129 14.18 -32.02 20.02
CA ALA A 129 14.13 -30.77 19.24
C ALA A 129 15.48 -30.03 19.38
N GLY A 130 16.06 -29.63 18.30
CA GLY A 130 17.18 -28.69 18.28
C GLY A 130 16.72 -27.27 18.65
N ILE A 131 15.52 -26.91 18.20
CA ILE A 131 14.89 -25.64 18.49
C ILE A 131 13.42 -25.82 18.90
N ILE A 132 12.94 -24.84 19.67
CA ILE A 132 11.52 -24.66 19.94
C ILE A 132 11.06 -23.45 19.11
N LEU A 133 9.95 -23.61 18.40
CA LEU A 133 9.27 -22.52 17.74
C LEU A 133 8.06 -22.10 18.57
N GLU A 134 8.05 -20.86 18.97
CA GLU A 134 6.95 -20.21 19.69
C GLU A 134 6.46 -18.99 18.92
N GLY A 135 5.20 -18.66 19.09
CA GLY A 135 4.63 -17.50 18.44
C GLY A 135 3.12 -17.41 18.60
N GLY A 136 2.52 -16.60 17.77
CA GLY A 136 1.08 -16.42 17.76
C GLY A 136 0.64 -15.23 16.94
N ILE A 137 -0.67 -15.07 16.87
CA ILE A 137 -1.32 -13.92 16.27
C ILE A 137 -1.46 -12.86 17.37
N ILE A 138 -0.76 -11.72 17.21
CA ILE A 138 -0.70 -10.67 18.23
C ILE A 138 -1.59 -9.48 17.95
N SER A 139 -1.98 -9.28 16.69
CA SER A 139 -2.91 -8.22 16.31
C SER A 139 -3.80 -8.70 15.17
N TYR A 140 -5.05 -8.31 15.27
CA TYR A 140 -6.02 -8.38 14.19
C TYR A 140 -6.84 -7.09 14.21
N ASP A 141 -6.67 -6.27 13.19
CA ASP A 141 -7.37 -4.99 13.06
C ASP A 141 -8.28 -5.04 11.84
N THR A 142 -9.53 -4.66 12.05
CA THR A 142 -10.51 -4.52 10.97
C THR A 142 -10.93 -3.05 10.89
N ASN A 143 -10.59 -2.39 9.79
CA ASN A 143 -10.92 -1.00 9.55
C ASN A 143 -11.86 -0.89 8.35
N ILE A 144 -12.89 -0.05 8.47
CA ILE A 144 -13.73 0.33 7.34
C ILE A 144 -13.17 1.64 6.78
N LEU A 145 -12.57 1.56 5.62
CA LEU A 145 -12.06 2.72 4.90
C LEU A 145 -13.18 3.26 4.00
N THR A 146 -13.68 4.44 4.31
CA THR A 146 -14.58 5.17 3.43
C THR A 146 -13.77 6.08 2.52
N GLY A 147 -13.38 5.59 1.37
CA GLY A 147 -12.71 6.36 0.32
C GLY A 147 -13.76 6.99 -0.59
N GLY A 148 -14.02 8.27 -0.41
CA GLY A 148 -14.84 9.06 -1.31
C GLY A 148 -14.01 10.18 -1.92
N ALA A 149 -13.49 10.02 -3.13
CA ALA A 149 -13.34 11.16 -4.02
C ALA A 149 -14.75 11.52 -4.48
N GLY A 150 -15.44 12.30 -3.65
CA GLY A 150 -16.82 12.69 -3.90
C GLY A 150 -16.90 13.76 -4.97
N LEU A 151 -16.77 13.39 -6.24
CA LEU A 151 -17.39 14.13 -7.32
C LEU A 151 -18.87 13.74 -7.34
N LYS A 152 -19.66 14.38 -6.50
CA LYS A 152 -21.12 14.41 -6.66
C LYS A 152 -21.45 15.29 -7.86
N TYR A 153 -21.51 14.69 -9.03
CA TYR A 153 -22.09 15.33 -10.19
C TYR A 153 -23.53 14.83 -10.33
N PHE A 154 -24.50 15.71 -10.15
CA PHE A 154 -25.95 15.44 -10.25
C PHE A 154 -26.50 14.27 -9.38
N GLY A 155 -26.00 14.11 -8.15
CA GLY A 155 -26.57 13.13 -7.22
C GLY A 155 -26.11 11.68 -7.43
N LEU A 156 -25.26 11.41 -8.42
CA LEU A 156 -24.62 10.12 -8.65
C LEU A 156 -23.21 10.15 -8.05
N GLY A 157 -23.09 9.70 -6.81
CA GLY A 157 -21.81 9.52 -6.14
C GLY A 157 -21.62 8.04 -5.82
N ALA A 158 -20.66 7.38 -6.43
CA ALA A 158 -20.24 6.05 -6.00
C ALA A 158 -19.34 6.21 -4.77
N SER A 159 -19.88 5.99 -3.57
CA SER A 159 -19.08 5.84 -2.36
C SER A 159 -18.65 4.37 -2.28
N GLY A 160 -17.39 4.08 -2.57
CA GLY A 160 -16.81 2.77 -2.32
C GLY A 160 -16.46 2.65 -0.83
N GLN A 161 -17.04 1.71 -0.13
CA GLN A 161 -16.58 1.29 1.19
C GLN A 161 -15.60 0.13 1.03
N TYR A 162 -14.44 0.23 1.67
CA TYR A 162 -13.44 -0.81 1.71
C TYR A 162 -13.29 -1.29 3.15
N ARG A 163 -13.13 -2.59 3.31
CA ARG A 163 -12.75 -3.19 4.59
C ARG A 163 -11.28 -3.61 4.49
N GLU A 164 -10.48 -3.14 5.42
CA GLU A 164 -9.09 -3.54 5.60
C GLU A 164 -9.00 -4.49 6.79
N ASP A 165 -8.57 -5.72 6.54
CA ASP A 165 -8.25 -6.70 7.57
C ASP A 165 -6.74 -6.83 7.65
N ARG A 166 -6.13 -6.51 8.81
CA ARG A 166 -4.71 -6.57 9.06
C ARG A 166 -4.41 -7.56 10.18
N VAL A 167 -3.58 -8.55 9.86
CA VAL A 167 -3.13 -9.56 10.81
C VAL A 167 -1.64 -9.42 11.02
N THR A 168 -1.18 -9.40 12.27
CA THR A 168 0.23 -9.46 12.63
C THR A 168 0.50 -10.70 13.44
N ILE A 169 1.53 -11.44 13.06
CA ILE A 169 2.04 -12.60 13.78
C ILE A 169 3.50 -12.40 14.15
N TYR A 170 3.98 -13.15 15.12
CA TYR A 170 5.41 -13.34 15.34
C TYR A 170 5.75 -14.80 15.44
N ILE A 171 6.97 -15.15 15.04
CA ILE A 171 7.58 -16.49 15.23
C ILE A 171 8.96 -16.26 15.81
N ARG A 172 9.30 -16.98 16.88
CA ARG A 172 10.65 -16.98 17.42
C ARG A 172 11.21 -18.39 17.57
N ALA A 173 12.45 -18.53 17.19
CA ALA A 173 13.22 -19.76 17.38
C ALA A 173 14.03 -19.66 18.66
N ILE A 174 13.92 -20.68 19.52
CA ILE A 174 14.58 -20.76 20.82
C ILE A 174 15.47 -22.01 20.82
N SER A 175 16.74 -21.86 21.18
CA SER A 175 17.65 -22.98 21.35
C SER A 175 17.25 -23.85 22.57
N THR A 176 17.10 -25.14 22.35
CA THR A 176 16.83 -26.08 23.46
C THR A 176 18.04 -26.30 24.36
N GLN A 177 19.25 -25.99 23.89
CA GLN A 177 20.49 -26.20 24.63
C GLN A 177 20.67 -25.23 25.79
N ASN A 178 20.29 -23.98 25.58
CA ASN A 178 20.57 -22.89 26.54
C ASN A 178 19.42 -21.92 26.75
N GLY A 179 18.27 -22.12 26.07
CA GLY A 179 17.10 -21.24 26.17
C GLY A 179 17.28 -19.87 25.48
N ARG A 180 18.37 -19.67 24.74
CA ARG A 180 18.59 -18.40 24.00
C ARG A 180 17.58 -18.28 22.86
N ILE A 181 16.97 -17.12 22.71
CA ILE A 181 16.21 -16.76 21.51
C ILE A 181 17.22 -16.54 20.39
N LEU A 182 17.16 -17.40 19.37
CA LEU A 182 18.06 -17.34 18.21
C LEU A 182 17.60 -16.23 17.26
N LYS A 183 16.30 -16.23 16.95
CA LYS A 183 15.71 -15.26 16.03
C LYS A 183 14.24 -15.05 16.35
N THR A 184 13.78 -13.81 16.16
CA THR A 184 12.35 -13.45 16.16
C THR A 184 12.03 -12.73 14.88
N VAL A 185 10.97 -13.15 14.20
CA VAL A 185 10.44 -12.50 13.00
C VAL A 185 9.00 -12.05 13.25
N TYR A 186 8.65 -10.90 12.67
CA TYR A 186 7.30 -10.38 12.68
C TYR A 186 6.82 -10.25 11.23
N THR A 187 5.61 -10.70 10.96
CA THR A 187 4.99 -10.57 9.65
C THR A 187 3.59 -9.99 9.79
N THR A 188 3.28 -9.05 8.91
CA THR A 188 1.97 -8.41 8.85
C THR A 188 1.39 -8.62 7.47
N LYS A 189 0.17 -9.11 7.43
CA LYS A 189 -0.61 -9.22 6.19
C LYS A 189 -1.84 -8.32 6.26
N THR A 190 -1.98 -7.48 5.26
CA THR A 190 -3.17 -6.64 5.06
C THR A 190 -3.95 -7.18 3.86
N ILE A 191 -5.25 -7.38 4.05
CA ILE A 191 -6.20 -7.74 3.00
C ILE A 191 -7.19 -6.60 2.85
N LEU A 192 -7.36 -6.11 1.63
CA LEU A 192 -8.33 -5.10 1.30
C LEU A 192 -9.51 -5.76 0.58
N SER A 193 -10.72 -5.57 1.11
CA SER A 193 -11.97 -6.07 0.53
C SER A 193 -12.89 -4.90 0.22
N GLN A 194 -13.49 -4.90 -0.98
CA GLN A 194 -14.50 -3.90 -1.33
C GLN A 194 -15.87 -4.38 -0.86
N VAL A 195 -16.61 -3.54 -0.17
CA VAL A 195 -18.01 -3.80 0.20
C VAL A 195 -18.87 -3.64 -1.05
N VAL A 196 -19.45 -4.74 -1.52
CA VAL A 196 -20.33 -4.74 -2.71
C VAL A 196 -21.78 -4.63 -2.28
N ASP A 197 -22.13 -5.17 -1.11
CA ASP A 197 -23.41 -5.09 -0.44
C ASP A 197 -23.19 -5.33 1.06
N VAL A 198 -24.19 -5.11 1.91
CA VAL A 198 -24.08 -5.15 3.38
C VAL A 198 -23.39 -6.42 3.94
N ASN A 199 -23.32 -7.51 3.13
CA ASN A 199 -22.71 -8.79 3.51
C ASN A 199 -21.78 -9.42 2.45
N LEU A 200 -21.46 -8.71 1.38
CA LEU A 200 -20.63 -9.22 0.27
C LEU A 200 -19.37 -8.38 0.11
N TYR A 201 -18.22 -9.00 0.26
CA TYR A 201 -16.92 -8.37 0.09
C TYR A 201 -16.21 -8.93 -1.16
N ARG A 202 -15.62 -8.03 -1.93
CA ARG A 202 -14.78 -8.38 -3.08
C ARG A 202 -13.31 -8.16 -2.71
N TYR A 203 -12.49 -9.19 -2.87
CA TYR A 203 -11.06 -9.11 -2.65
C TYR A 203 -10.38 -8.22 -3.71
N VAL A 204 -9.46 -7.33 -3.27
CA VAL A 204 -8.72 -6.42 -4.14
C VAL A 204 -7.22 -6.58 -3.85
N LYS A 205 -6.42 -6.89 -4.87
CA LYS A 205 -4.96 -6.95 -4.74
C LYS A 205 -4.37 -5.54 -4.53
N PHE A 206 -3.57 -5.37 -3.48
CA PHE A 206 -3.02 -4.08 -3.05
C PHE A 206 -2.07 -3.41 -4.07
N LYS A 207 -1.35 -4.18 -4.89
CA LYS A 207 -0.38 -3.64 -5.86
C LYS A 207 -0.97 -3.11 -7.18
N ARG A 208 -2.25 -3.35 -7.46
CA ARG A 208 -2.90 -2.88 -8.70
C ARG A 208 -4.36 -2.53 -8.46
N LEU A 209 -4.62 -1.27 -8.21
CA LEU A 209 -5.99 -0.70 -8.15
C LEU A 209 -6.80 -0.89 -9.45
N LEU A 210 -6.19 -1.39 -10.52
CA LEU A 210 -6.77 -1.55 -11.87
C LEU A 210 -6.92 -3.00 -12.34
N GLU A 211 -6.36 -4.00 -11.65
CA GLU A 211 -6.61 -5.41 -11.98
C GLU A 211 -7.65 -5.99 -11.02
N ALA A 212 -8.90 -5.96 -11.45
CA ALA A 212 -9.98 -6.64 -10.78
C ALA A 212 -9.87 -8.15 -11.03
N GLU A 213 -9.24 -8.91 -10.13
CA GLU A 213 -9.52 -10.34 -10.05
C GLU A 213 -10.89 -10.53 -9.42
N VAL A 214 -11.80 -11.12 -10.18
CA VAL A 214 -13.14 -11.46 -9.72
C VAL A 214 -13.04 -12.71 -8.85
N GLY A 215 -12.83 -12.52 -7.54
CA GLY A 215 -12.96 -13.55 -6.52
C GLY A 215 -14.08 -13.15 -5.56
N TYR A 216 -15.10 -13.96 -5.42
CA TYR A 216 -16.09 -13.80 -4.36
C TYR A 216 -15.59 -14.55 -3.13
N SER A 217 -15.30 -13.85 -2.03
CA SER A 217 -14.92 -14.48 -0.77
C SER A 217 -16.02 -14.23 0.26
N TYR A 218 -16.66 -15.30 0.68
CA TYR A 218 -17.54 -15.29 1.84
C TYR A 218 -16.70 -15.47 3.11
N ASN A 219 -16.58 -14.44 3.95
CA ASN A 219 -16.08 -14.49 5.34
C ASN A 219 -14.69 -15.13 5.60
N GLU A 220 -13.81 -15.28 4.60
CA GLU A 220 -12.51 -15.95 4.75
C GLU A 220 -11.26 -15.04 4.76
N PRO A 221 -11.34 -13.70 4.61
CA PRO A 221 -10.14 -12.85 4.60
C PRO A 221 -9.21 -13.06 5.80
N PRO A 222 -9.71 -13.24 7.06
CA PRO A 222 -8.83 -13.43 8.20
C PRO A 222 -8.02 -14.74 8.16
N GLU A 223 -8.61 -15.85 7.70
CA GLU A 223 -7.89 -17.12 7.59
C GLU A 223 -6.81 -17.08 6.51
N MET A 224 -7.12 -16.49 5.36
CA MET A 224 -6.15 -16.29 4.29
C MET A 224 -5.00 -15.39 4.76
N ALA A 225 -5.31 -14.31 5.49
CA ALA A 225 -4.30 -13.39 6.03
C ALA A 225 -3.38 -14.10 7.03
N VAL A 226 -3.94 -14.90 7.94
CA VAL A 226 -3.17 -15.69 8.91
C VAL A 226 -2.29 -16.70 8.19
N THR A 227 -2.82 -17.43 7.22
CA THR A 227 -2.06 -18.43 6.47
C THR A 227 -0.88 -17.81 5.76
N GLU A 228 -1.10 -16.71 5.00
CA GLU A 228 -0.04 -16.02 4.28
C GLU A 228 0.99 -15.39 5.21
N ALA A 229 0.53 -14.80 6.33
CA ALA A 229 1.44 -14.24 7.32
C ALA A 229 2.35 -15.32 7.93
N ILE A 230 1.81 -16.51 8.24
CA ILE A 230 2.58 -17.64 8.77
C ILE A 230 3.58 -18.16 7.73
N GLU A 231 3.16 -18.39 6.48
CA GLU A 231 4.04 -18.86 5.41
C GLU A 231 5.19 -17.88 5.17
N LYS A 232 4.88 -16.55 5.14
CA LYS A 232 5.90 -15.50 5.04
C LYS A 232 6.80 -15.43 6.27
N GLY A 233 6.25 -15.65 7.46
CA GLY A 233 7.01 -15.71 8.71
C GLY A 233 8.01 -16.86 8.74
N VAL A 234 7.61 -18.05 8.25
CA VAL A 234 8.52 -19.21 8.12
C VAL A 234 9.62 -18.92 7.09
N GLN A 235 9.26 -18.35 5.92
CA GLN A 235 10.23 -17.92 4.92
C GLN A 235 11.25 -16.94 5.51
N SER A 236 10.78 -15.91 6.20
CA SER A 236 11.63 -14.91 6.86
C SER A 236 12.56 -15.53 7.88
N LEU A 237 12.03 -16.44 8.73
CA LEU A 237 12.82 -17.13 9.74
C LEU A 237 13.96 -17.94 9.11
N ILE A 238 13.69 -18.63 7.99
CA ILE A 238 14.68 -19.42 7.26
C ILE A 238 15.77 -18.53 6.69
N ILE A 239 15.38 -17.51 5.90
CA ILE A 239 16.34 -16.66 5.19
C ILE A 239 17.20 -15.85 6.17
N GLU A 240 16.58 -15.22 7.17
CA GLU A 240 17.31 -14.43 8.16
C GLU A 240 18.24 -15.33 9.01
N GLY A 241 17.81 -16.55 9.30
CA GLY A 241 18.65 -17.50 10.00
C GLY A 241 19.83 -18.01 9.17
N ILE A 242 19.69 -18.14 7.85
CA ILE A 242 20.81 -18.42 6.94
C ILE A 242 21.80 -17.24 6.96
N GLN A 243 21.29 -16.01 6.84
CA GLN A 243 22.13 -14.81 6.81
C GLN A 243 22.88 -14.57 8.12
N GLU A 244 22.31 -14.96 9.25
CA GLU A 244 22.96 -14.89 10.58
C GLU A 244 23.81 -16.12 10.92
N GLY A 245 23.88 -17.11 10.02
CA GLY A 245 24.68 -18.32 10.23
C GLY A 245 24.11 -19.28 11.28
N LEU A 246 22.79 -19.23 11.54
CA LEU A 246 22.12 -20.14 12.47
C LEU A 246 21.93 -21.54 11.88
N TRP A 247 21.80 -21.63 10.57
CA TRP A 247 21.70 -22.86 9.78
C TRP A 247 22.32 -22.69 8.40
N GLU A 248 22.64 -23.81 7.75
CA GLU A 248 23.43 -23.84 6.55
C GLU A 248 22.63 -24.32 5.34
N LEU A 249 22.93 -23.72 4.19
CA LEU A 249 22.47 -24.19 2.88
C LEU A 249 23.17 -25.48 2.48
N GLN A 250 22.50 -26.33 1.69
CA GLN A 250 23.11 -27.49 1.08
C GLN A 250 24.23 -27.09 0.13
N ASN A 251 24.03 -26.05 -0.66
CA ASN A 251 25.03 -25.44 -1.52
C ASN A 251 25.23 -23.96 -1.10
N PRO A 252 26.44 -23.58 -0.64
CA PRO A 252 26.72 -22.20 -0.21
C PRO A 252 26.49 -21.14 -1.30
N ASP A 253 26.61 -21.50 -2.59
CA ASP A 253 26.39 -20.57 -3.71
C ASP A 253 24.94 -20.11 -3.79
N ASP A 254 24.01 -20.87 -3.25
CA ASP A 254 22.58 -20.55 -3.22
C ASP A 254 22.24 -19.34 -2.31
N MET A 255 23.22 -18.80 -1.57
CA MET A 255 23.08 -17.53 -0.85
C MET A 255 22.71 -16.37 -1.79
N ASN A 256 23.09 -16.46 -3.07
CA ASN A 256 22.75 -15.49 -4.10
C ASN A 256 21.54 -15.92 -4.96
N SER A 257 20.76 -16.90 -4.52
CA SER A 257 19.57 -17.35 -5.24
C SER A 257 18.53 -16.23 -5.41
N GLU A 258 17.74 -16.32 -6.47
CA GLU A 258 16.66 -15.37 -6.75
C GLU A 258 15.68 -15.24 -5.57
N ALA A 259 15.38 -16.33 -4.88
CA ALA A 259 14.49 -16.35 -3.73
C ALA A 259 15.01 -15.46 -2.57
N ILE A 260 16.31 -15.55 -2.25
CA ILE A 260 16.92 -14.73 -1.19
C ILE A 260 17.04 -13.27 -1.63
N GLN A 261 17.42 -13.00 -2.88
CA GLN A 261 17.49 -11.63 -3.40
C GLN A 261 16.13 -10.95 -3.43
N THR A 262 15.08 -11.67 -3.85
CA THR A 262 13.71 -11.16 -3.84
C THR A 262 13.24 -10.83 -2.43
N TYR A 263 13.53 -11.70 -1.47
CA TYR A 263 13.22 -11.46 -0.06
C TYR A 263 13.91 -10.20 0.49
N ASN A 264 15.21 -10.05 0.21
CA ASN A 264 15.96 -8.87 0.67
C ASN A 264 15.40 -7.57 0.08
N LYS A 265 15.06 -7.59 -1.20
CA LYS A 265 14.42 -6.44 -1.85
C LYS A 265 13.06 -6.12 -1.22
N GLU A 266 12.23 -7.12 -0.95
CA GLU A 266 10.94 -6.92 -0.27
C GLU A 266 11.12 -6.41 1.16
N LYS A 267 12.16 -6.87 1.87
CA LYS A 267 12.49 -6.40 3.21
C LYS A 267 12.88 -4.92 3.18
N ASP A 268 13.78 -4.52 2.27
CA ASP A 268 14.19 -3.13 2.09
C ASP A 268 13.00 -2.23 1.69
N GLU A 269 12.09 -2.73 0.85
CA GLU A 269 10.85 -2.01 0.52
C GLU A 269 9.92 -1.89 1.73
N SER A 270 9.82 -2.93 2.56
CA SER A 270 8.96 -2.94 3.75
C SER A 270 9.45 -2.01 4.86
N GLU A 271 10.76 -1.83 5.00
CA GLU A 271 11.36 -0.89 5.96
C GLU A 271 11.07 0.59 5.61
N LYS A 272 10.75 0.87 4.35
CA LYS A 272 10.32 2.21 3.89
C LYS A 272 8.83 2.49 4.13
N LEU A 273 8.07 1.47 4.53
CA LEU A 273 6.63 1.61 4.81
C LEU A 273 6.43 2.16 6.22
N ASN A 274 5.62 3.23 6.34
CA ASN A 274 5.17 3.69 7.65
C ASN A 274 4.06 2.77 8.22
N TYR A 275 3.61 3.04 9.44
CA TYR A 275 2.54 2.30 10.11
C TYR A 275 1.24 2.20 9.27
N ALA A 276 0.98 3.16 8.39
CA ALA A 276 -0.17 3.17 7.49
C ALA A 276 0.06 2.36 6.20
N GLY A 277 1.25 1.75 6.01
CA GLY A 277 1.61 1.01 4.81
C GLY A 277 1.91 1.94 3.61
N ILE A 278 2.24 3.19 3.87
CA ILE A 278 2.60 4.19 2.85
C ILE A 278 4.12 4.29 2.80
N ILE A 279 4.69 4.25 1.60
CA ILE A 279 6.14 4.44 1.43
C ILE A 279 6.48 5.89 1.78
N GLU A 280 7.27 6.08 2.82
CA GLU A 280 7.86 7.37 3.19
C GLU A 280 9.19 7.54 2.42
N GLU A 281 9.12 7.69 1.10
CA GLU A 281 10.28 8.23 0.40
C GLU A 281 10.36 9.72 0.71
N PRO A 282 11.54 10.23 1.15
CA PRO A 282 11.73 11.66 1.30
C PRO A 282 11.52 12.31 -0.06
N LYS A 283 10.45 13.10 -0.20
CA LYS A 283 10.22 13.86 -1.42
C LYS A 283 11.40 14.79 -1.65
N PRO A 284 11.97 14.80 -2.85
CA PRO A 284 12.99 15.78 -3.18
C PRO A 284 12.38 17.18 -2.99
N LYS A 285 13.13 18.05 -2.33
CA LYS A 285 12.64 19.38 -1.92
C LYS A 285 12.66 20.41 -3.04
N LEU A 286 13.49 20.20 -4.05
CA LEU A 286 13.67 21.14 -5.14
C LEU A 286 13.16 20.56 -6.46
N GLY A 287 12.29 21.28 -7.14
CA GLY A 287 11.73 20.93 -8.45
C GLY A 287 11.88 22.05 -9.45
N PHE A 288 12.02 21.69 -10.72
CA PHE A 288 11.96 22.62 -11.84
C PHE A 288 10.88 22.14 -12.81
N GLY A 289 10.11 23.09 -13.31
CA GLY A 289 8.98 22.72 -14.14
C GLY A 289 8.64 23.76 -15.19
N ALA A 290 7.74 23.35 -16.06
CA ALA A 290 7.14 24.17 -17.08
C ALA A 290 5.64 23.95 -17.13
N ASN A 291 4.88 25.02 -17.28
CA ASN A 291 3.44 25.02 -17.48
C ASN A 291 3.10 25.62 -18.83
N LEU A 292 2.12 25.03 -19.51
CA LEU A 292 1.52 25.56 -20.74
C LEU A 292 0.00 25.52 -20.61
N GLY A 293 -0.69 26.51 -21.14
CA GLY A 293 -2.14 26.52 -21.08
C GLY A 293 -2.81 27.70 -21.69
N GLY A 294 -4.13 27.78 -21.54
CA GLY A 294 -4.98 28.85 -22.03
C GLY A 294 -5.17 29.95 -20.99
N GLU A 295 -5.15 31.17 -21.44
CA GLU A 295 -5.37 32.36 -20.64
C GLU A 295 -6.52 33.20 -21.21
N LYS A 296 -7.39 33.69 -20.33
CA LYS A 296 -8.56 34.47 -20.70
C LYS A 296 -8.59 35.75 -19.89
N TYR A 297 -8.45 36.85 -20.58
CA TYR A 297 -8.62 38.19 -20.01
C TYR A 297 -10.05 38.45 -19.55
N ALA A 298 -10.21 39.25 -18.50
CA ALA A 298 -11.47 39.82 -18.06
C ALA A 298 -11.20 41.20 -17.46
N GLY A 299 -11.85 42.20 -18.01
CA GLY A 299 -11.72 43.62 -17.67
C GLY A 299 -12.73 44.44 -18.45
N ASP A 300 -12.36 45.66 -18.85
CA ASP A 300 -13.27 46.65 -19.44
C ASP A 300 -13.82 46.25 -20.82
N TYR A 301 -13.14 45.40 -21.55
CA TYR A 301 -13.58 44.96 -22.86
C TYR A 301 -14.31 43.62 -22.84
N PRO A 302 -15.53 43.53 -23.39
CA PRO A 302 -16.21 42.25 -23.57
C PRO A 302 -15.56 41.42 -24.68
N ASN A 303 -15.95 40.16 -24.80
CA ASN A 303 -15.49 39.22 -25.85
C ASN A 303 -13.97 38.97 -25.84
N SER A 304 -13.43 38.63 -24.69
CA SER A 304 -12.04 38.17 -24.56
C SER A 304 -11.80 36.82 -25.24
N VAL A 305 -10.64 36.71 -25.88
CA VAL A 305 -10.21 35.48 -26.59
C VAL A 305 -9.25 34.72 -25.72
N VAL A 306 -9.39 33.40 -25.71
CA VAL A 306 -8.41 32.51 -25.02
C VAL A 306 -7.13 32.45 -25.85
N LYS A 307 -6.01 32.82 -25.25
CA LYS A 307 -4.68 32.74 -25.87
C LYS A 307 -3.79 31.79 -25.08
N MET A 308 -2.76 31.33 -25.75
CA MET A 308 -1.79 30.45 -25.11
C MET A 308 -0.78 31.25 -24.29
N GLY A 309 -0.52 30.77 -23.08
CA GLY A 309 0.55 31.25 -22.21
C GLY A 309 1.40 30.08 -21.71
N GLY A 310 2.60 30.42 -21.24
CA GLY A 310 3.50 29.44 -20.69
C GLY A 310 4.45 30.05 -19.68
N GLU A 311 4.94 29.21 -18.78
CA GLU A 311 5.87 29.62 -17.74
C GLU A 311 6.89 28.53 -17.42
N LEU A 312 8.04 28.92 -16.94
CA LEU A 312 9.03 28.09 -16.28
C LEU A 312 9.02 28.43 -14.81
N TYR A 313 9.24 27.44 -13.95
CA TYR A 313 9.26 27.68 -12.52
C TYR A 313 10.27 26.81 -11.80
N ALA A 314 10.73 27.32 -10.66
CA ALA A 314 11.48 26.58 -9.65
C ALA A 314 10.61 26.47 -8.40
N LYS A 315 10.40 25.27 -7.90
CA LYS A 315 9.56 24.94 -6.74
C LYS A 315 10.43 24.42 -5.62
N TYR A 316 10.17 24.87 -4.40
CA TYR A 316 10.80 24.39 -3.18
C TYR A 316 9.75 23.92 -2.18
N ASP A 317 9.75 22.64 -1.86
CA ASP A 317 8.88 22.04 -0.85
C ASP A 317 9.48 22.27 0.55
N ALA A 318 9.03 23.32 1.22
CA ALA A 318 9.54 23.70 2.55
C ALA A 318 9.06 22.75 3.64
N MET A 319 7.82 22.27 3.52
CA MET A 319 7.17 21.29 4.39
C MET A 319 6.34 20.35 3.51
N ASP A 320 5.92 19.22 4.06
CA ASP A 320 5.05 18.26 3.33
C ASP A 320 3.80 18.96 2.74
N ALA A 321 3.20 19.88 3.48
CA ALA A 321 1.99 20.58 3.08
C ALA A 321 2.23 21.94 2.42
N LEU A 322 3.44 22.52 2.48
CA LEU A 322 3.70 23.89 2.04
C LEU A 322 4.88 23.95 1.09
N SER A 323 4.65 24.47 -0.11
CA SER A 323 5.68 24.73 -1.12
C SER A 323 5.68 26.18 -1.56
N PHE A 324 6.83 26.65 -1.98
CA PHE A 324 7.03 27.96 -2.61
C PHE A 324 7.59 27.78 -4.00
N SER A 325 7.14 28.61 -4.94
CA SER A 325 7.66 28.56 -6.30
C SER A 325 7.83 29.94 -6.89
N LEU A 326 8.91 30.08 -7.67
CA LEU A 326 9.19 31.27 -8.45
C LEU A 326 8.91 30.96 -9.93
N HIS A 327 8.01 31.74 -10.53
CA HIS A 327 7.54 31.58 -11.90
C HIS A 327 8.04 32.72 -12.78
N LEU A 328 8.48 32.36 -13.96
CA LEU A 328 8.84 33.25 -15.05
C LEU A 328 7.96 32.90 -16.26
N GLY A 329 7.00 33.74 -16.58
CA GLY A 329 6.00 33.40 -17.59
C GLY A 329 5.83 34.46 -18.66
N ARG A 330 5.21 34.00 -19.74
CA ARG A 330 4.78 34.87 -20.84
C ARG A 330 3.32 34.61 -21.13
N THR A 331 2.54 35.68 -21.20
CA THR A 331 1.10 35.67 -21.44
C THR A 331 0.75 36.54 -22.63
N GLN A 332 -0.27 36.13 -23.38
CA GLN A 332 -0.91 36.97 -24.40
C GLN A 332 -2.37 37.17 -23.98
N LEU A 333 -2.74 38.43 -23.74
CA LEU A 333 -4.10 38.82 -23.38
C LEU A 333 -4.69 39.57 -24.55
N GLU A 334 -5.86 39.14 -25.01
CA GLU A 334 -6.44 39.67 -26.24
C GLU A 334 -7.97 39.72 -26.16
N ASN A 335 -8.50 40.76 -26.77
CA ASN A 335 -9.91 40.91 -27.09
C ASN A 335 -10.08 40.90 -28.62
N GLU A 336 -11.23 40.46 -29.12
CA GLU A 336 -11.48 40.28 -30.56
C GLU A 336 -11.20 41.53 -31.42
N LYS A 337 -11.35 42.74 -30.87
CA LYS A 337 -11.35 43.98 -31.69
C LYS A 337 -10.48 45.10 -31.16
N TYR A 338 -10.22 45.18 -29.86
CA TYR A 338 -9.76 46.41 -29.26
C TYR A 338 -8.33 46.40 -28.75
N PHE A 339 -7.85 45.27 -28.23
CA PHE A 339 -6.48 45.17 -27.78
C PHE A 339 -5.90 43.78 -27.91
N SER A 340 -4.59 43.71 -28.09
CA SER A 340 -3.75 42.52 -27.94
C SER A 340 -2.49 42.95 -27.21
N SER A 341 -2.19 42.37 -26.11
CA SER A 341 -1.04 42.67 -25.28
C SER A 341 -0.28 41.39 -24.96
N VAL A 342 1.00 41.39 -25.27
CA VAL A 342 1.93 40.34 -24.83
C VAL A 342 2.69 40.87 -23.63
N ALA A 343 2.73 40.14 -22.56
CA ALA A 343 3.43 40.54 -21.36
C ALA A 343 4.27 39.36 -20.80
N ASN A 344 5.38 39.68 -20.21
CA ASN A 344 6.14 38.75 -19.38
C ASN A 344 5.76 39.00 -17.92
N TYR A 345 5.90 38.01 -17.07
CA TYR A 345 5.65 38.19 -15.64
C TYR A 345 6.65 37.39 -14.79
N ILE A 346 6.86 37.90 -13.61
CA ILE A 346 7.60 37.24 -12.52
C ILE A 346 6.63 37.10 -11.36
N GLU A 347 6.50 35.89 -10.82
CA GLU A 347 5.51 35.60 -9.80
C GLU A 347 6.11 34.70 -8.72
N LEU A 348 5.81 34.99 -7.48
CA LEU A 348 6.09 34.15 -6.32
C LEU A 348 4.78 33.55 -5.83
N GLU A 349 4.68 32.23 -5.80
CA GLU A 349 3.52 31.50 -5.34
C GLU A 349 3.84 30.67 -4.09
N ALA A 350 2.88 30.57 -3.20
CA ALA A 350 2.83 29.57 -2.13
C ALA A 350 1.69 28.61 -2.42
N ALA A 351 1.97 27.30 -2.40
CA ALA A 351 0.96 26.29 -2.58
C ALA A 351 0.81 25.45 -1.29
N PHE A 352 -0.44 25.30 -0.86
CA PHE A 352 -0.79 24.48 0.30
C PHE A 352 -1.42 23.18 -0.17
N ASN A 353 -0.72 22.07 -0.01
CA ASN A 353 -1.16 20.73 -0.35
C ASN A 353 -2.14 20.22 0.69
N LEU A 354 -3.36 19.90 0.27
CA LEU A 354 -4.42 19.36 1.14
C LEU A 354 -4.17 17.92 1.54
N LEU A 355 -3.55 17.14 0.65
CA LEU A 355 -3.22 15.72 0.85
C LEU A 355 -1.76 15.46 0.44
N PRO A 356 -0.77 15.93 1.23
CA PRO A 356 0.63 15.98 0.80
C PRO A 356 1.29 14.61 0.59
N ARG A 357 0.71 13.54 1.18
CA ARG A 357 1.24 12.16 1.11
C ARG A 357 0.48 11.25 0.15
N VAL A 358 -0.50 11.80 -0.57
CA VAL A 358 -1.36 11.06 -1.50
C VAL A 358 -1.15 11.57 -2.91
N SER A 359 -1.10 10.69 -3.88
CA SER A 359 -1.08 11.05 -5.31
C SER A 359 -2.36 10.50 -5.96
N PRO A 360 -3.17 11.33 -6.61
CA PRO A 360 -3.01 12.77 -6.86
C PRO A 360 -3.24 13.65 -5.62
N SER A 361 -2.44 14.73 -5.48
CA SER A 361 -2.49 15.68 -4.37
C SER A 361 -3.14 16.99 -4.81
N PRO A 362 -4.32 17.36 -4.30
CA PRO A 362 -4.91 18.66 -4.54
C PRO A 362 -4.23 19.73 -3.68
N TYR A 363 -4.10 20.95 -4.25
CA TYR A 363 -3.47 22.07 -3.56
C TYR A 363 -4.17 23.40 -3.85
N LEU A 364 -4.04 24.33 -2.92
CA LEU A 364 -4.49 25.70 -3.05
C LEU A 364 -3.28 26.61 -3.26
N ILE A 365 -3.46 27.64 -4.09
CA ILE A 365 -2.39 28.58 -4.47
C ILE A 365 -2.76 29.96 -4.00
N GLY A 366 -1.77 30.67 -3.46
CA GLY A 366 -1.79 32.10 -3.25
C GLY A 366 -0.46 32.71 -3.63
N GLY A 367 -0.46 33.83 -4.32
CA GLY A 367 0.78 34.43 -4.81
C GLY A 367 0.68 35.90 -5.14
N ALA A 368 1.82 36.46 -5.50
CA ALA A 368 1.91 37.83 -5.99
C ALA A 368 3.00 37.95 -7.06
N GLY A 369 2.81 38.83 -8.01
CA GLY A 369 3.76 39.01 -9.11
C GLY A 369 3.74 40.37 -9.74
N LEU A 370 4.60 40.53 -10.72
CA LEU A 370 4.73 41.74 -11.55
C LEU A 370 4.55 41.35 -13.01
N LEU A 371 3.60 42.01 -13.67
CA LEU A 371 3.39 41.91 -15.11
C LEU A 371 4.20 43.00 -15.81
N LEU A 372 5.11 42.62 -16.71
CA LEU A 372 6.02 43.47 -17.44
C LEU A 372 5.52 43.56 -18.90
N LYS A 373 4.94 44.67 -19.27
CA LYS A 373 4.38 44.86 -20.62
C LYS A 373 5.44 45.26 -21.62
N ASP A 374 5.36 44.69 -22.81
CA ASP A 374 6.12 45.07 -24.01
C ASP A 374 7.67 45.07 -23.84
N LYS A 375 8.23 44.41 -22.78
CA LYS A 375 9.65 44.42 -22.47
C LYS A 375 10.17 43.04 -22.00
N GLY A 376 11.48 42.87 -22.10
CA GLY A 376 12.15 41.67 -21.63
C GLY A 376 12.10 41.53 -20.10
N PHE A 377 12.37 40.31 -19.56
CA PHE A 377 12.37 40.03 -18.13
C PHE A 377 13.35 40.86 -17.30
N LEU A 378 14.37 41.43 -17.93
CA LEU A 378 15.41 42.20 -17.27
C LEU A 378 15.22 43.74 -17.35
N ASP A 379 14.20 44.20 -18.05
CA ASP A 379 13.93 45.63 -18.21
C ASP A 379 12.83 46.08 -17.24
N LEU A 380 13.24 46.43 -16.02
CA LEU A 380 12.35 46.89 -14.95
C LEU A 380 11.96 48.39 -15.05
N GLU A 381 12.53 49.15 -15.99
CA GLU A 381 12.16 50.57 -16.19
C GLU A 381 10.84 50.75 -16.93
N GLY A 382 10.21 49.66 -17.42
CA GLY A 382 8.87 49.64 -17.98
C GLY A 382 7.77 49.79 -16.95
N LYS A 383 6.53 50.00 -17.41
CA LYS A 383 5.34 49.97 -16.53
C LYS A 383 5.11 48.53 -16.01
N ALA A 384 5.53 48.29 -14.80
CA ALA A 384 5.22 47.06 -14.10
C ALA A 384 3.82 47.17 -13.46
N SER A 385 2.96 46.19 -13.70
CA SER A 385 1.64 46.10 -13.06
C SER A 385 1.68 44.97 -12.00
N PRO A 386 1.62 45.31 -10.73
CA PRO A 386 1.56 44.31 -9.68
C PRO A 386 0.22 43.56 -9.70
N PHE A 387 0.24 42.27 -9.43
CA PHE A 387 -0.96 41.43 -9.36
C PHE A 387 -0.90 40.46 -8.19
N LEU A 388 -2.09 40.03 -7.75
CA LEU A 388 -2.28 38.96 -6.80
C LEU A 388 -2.83 37.73 -7.50
N THR A 389 -2.39 36.56 -7.07
CA THR A 389 -2.83 35.30 -7.61
C THR A 389 -3.50 34.45 -6.54
N TRP A 390 -4.56 33.77 -6.91
CA TRP A 390 -5.16 32.68 -6.16
C TRP A 390 -5.67 31.63 -7.12
N GLY A 391 -5.72 30.40 -6.63
CA GLY A 391 -6.15 29.29 -7.45
C GLY A 391 -6.11 27.97 -6.75
N ALA A 392 -6.29 26.93 -7.55
CA ALA A 392 -6.19 25.56 -7.10
C ALA A 392 -5.58 24.70 -8.20
N GLY A 393 -4.99 23.60 -7.80
CA GLY A 393 -4.43 22.63 -8.73
C GLY A 393 -4.46 21.22 -8.14
N ILE A 394 -4.07 20.29 -8.97
CA ILE A 394 -3.86 18.90 -8.60
C ILE A 394 -2.53 18.44 -9.20
N GLU A 395 -1.71 17.78 -8.40
CA GLU A 395 -0.44 17.21 -8.84
C GLU A 395 -0.48 15.69 -8.74
N TYR A 396 -0.08 15.02 -9.80
CA TYR A 396 0.06 13.57 -9.88
C TYR A 396 1.53 13.20 -10.09
N MET A 397 2.09 12.39 -9.20
CA MET A 397 3.45 11.87 -9.35
C MET A 397 3.44 10.67 -10.30
N ALA A 398 3.88 10.89 -11.53
CA ALA A 398 3.99 9.85 -12.56
C ALA A 398 5.22 8.94 -12.33
N ALA A 399 6.25 9.47 -11.66
CA ALA A 399 7.45 8.76 -11.20
C ALA A 399 7.95 9.44 -9.91
N PRO A 400 8.87 8.83 -9.14
CA PRO A 400 9.39 9.43 -7.90
C PRO A 400 9.97 10.84 -8.07
N ASN A 401 10.44 11.17 -9.26
CA ASN A 401 11.03 12.46 -9.61
C ASN A 401 10.26 13.26 -10.68
N LEU A 402 9.06 12.80 -11.08
CA LEU A 402 8.29 13.42 -12.15
C LEU A 402 6.84 13.67 -11.74
N GLY A 403 6.48 14.94 -11.58
CA GLY A 403 5.11 15.38 -11.32
C GLY A 403 4.43 15.90 -12.59
N ILE A 404 3.15 15.61 -12.73
CA ILE A 404 2.25 16.21 -13.74
C ILE A 404 1.19 16.99 -12.97
N SER A 405 0.98 18.25 -13.32
CA SER A 405 0.03 19.12 -12.65
C SER A 405 -1.02 19.69 -13.60
N PHE A 406 -2.20 19.91 -13.06
CA PHE A 406 -3.23 20.73 -13.66
C PHE A 406 -3.57 21.87 -12.70
N THR A 407 -3.54 23.13 -13.19
CA THR A 407 -3.69 24.30 -12.36
C THR A 407 -4.71 25.25 -12.96
N ALA A 408 -5.57 25.81 -12.13
CA ALA A 408 -6.48 26.87 -12.50
C ALA A 408 -6.23 28.07 -11.56
N THR A 409 -5.81 29.19 -12.10
CA THR A 409 -5.47 30.39 -11.32
C THR A 409 -6.19 31.62 -11.87
N ASN A 410 -6.48 32.55 -10.96
CA ASN A 410 -6.90 33.89 -11.27
C ASN A 410 -5.79 34.88 -10.88
N ARG A 411 -5.43 35.78 -11.78
CA ARG A 411 -4.45 36.83 -11.54
C ARG A 411 -5.13 38.17 -11.62
N TYR A 412 -5.26 38.82 -10.48
CA TYR A 412 -5.94 40.13 -10.33
C TYR A 412 -4.91 41.24 -10.28
N SER A 413 -4.95 42.14 -11.27
CA SER A 413 -4.06 43.28 -11.31
C SER A 413 -4.45 44.31 -10.26
N LEU A 414 -3.46 44.83 -9.55
CA LEU A 414 -3.68 45.95 -8.62
C LEU A 414 -3.82 47.31 -9.31
N ASN A 415 -3.48 47.35 -10.60
CA ASN A 415 -3.62 48.52 -11.46
C ASN A 415 -4.56 48.20 -12.61
N ASP A 416 -5.39 49.15 -12.97
CA ASP A 416 -6.32 49.10 -14.10
C ASP A 416 -5.63 49.55 -15.40
N ASP A 417 -4.62 48.80 -15.82
CA ASP A 417 -3.73 49.20 -16.92
C ASP A 417 -3.42 48.05 -17.89
N ILE A 418 -4.03 46.86 -17.73
CA ILE A 418 -3.70 45.70 -18.61
C ILE A 418 -4.15 45.98 -20.03
N ASP A 419 -5.35 46.48 -20.22
CA ASP A 419 -5.94 46.79 -21.52
C ASP A 419 -5.75 48.25 -21.97
N ARG A 420 -5.04 49.08 -21.17
CA ARG A 420 -4.76 50.50 -21.38
C ARG A 420 -6.01 51.39 -21.26
N LEU A 421 -7.13 50.88 -20.75
CA LEU A 421 -8.35 51.64 -20.49
C LEU A 421 -8.58 51.64 -18.97
N LYS A 422 -8.86 52.83 -18.43
CA LYS A 422 -9.22 52.97 -17.01
C LYS A 422 -10.70 53.28 -16.91
N ARG A 423 -11.53 52.30 -16.69
CA ARG A 423 -12.97 52.46 -16.63
C ARG A 423 -13.58 51.53 -15.57
N GLY A 424 -14.44 52.05 -14.76
CA GLY A 424 -15.15 51.26 -13.77
C GLY A 424 -14.49 51.26 -12.40
N ASN A 425 -14.92 50.31 -11.54
CA ASN A 425 -14.44 50.15 -10.15
C ASN A 425 -13.72 48.83 -9.93
N ILE A 426 -13.57 48.02 -10.95
CA ILE A 426 -12.92 46.68 -10.87
C ILE A 426 -11.72 46.71 -11.78
N ASN A 427 -10.56 46.40 -11.23
CA ASN A 427 -9.33 46.29 -12.00
C ASN A 427 -9.34 45.06 -12.90
N ASP A 428 -8.48 45.09 -13.92
CA ASP A 428 -8.28 44.00 -14.85
C ASP A 428 -7.81 42.72 -14.16
N PHE A 429 -8.27 41.56 -14.62
CA PHE A 429 -7.80 40.26 -14.19
C PHE A 429 -7.81 39.25 -15.34
N PHE A 430 -7.16 38.14 -15.16
CA PHE A 430 -7.23 37.05 -16.13
C PHE A 430 -7.20 35.67 -15.46
N TRP A 431 -7.91 34.74 -16.10
CA TRP A 431 -7.94 33.35 -15.72
C TRP A 431 -6.92 32.57 -16.54
N SER A 432 -6.25 31.63 -15.89
CA SER A 432 -5.33 30.70 -16.52
C SER A 432 -5.69 29.28 -16.18
N GLY A 433 -5.78 28.42 -17.20
CA GLY A 433 -5.89 26.96 -17.04
C GLY A 433 -4.67 26.30 -17.69
N ARG A 434 -3.84 25.62 -16.90
CA ARG A 434 -2.51 25.13 -17.32
C ARG A 434 -2.28 23.69 -16.99
N ILE A 435 -1.53 23.01 -17.86
CA ILE A 435 -0.95 21.69 -17.60
C ILE A 435 0.55 21.88 -17.43
N GLY A 436 1.11 21.27 -16.40
CA GLY A 436 2.51 21.39 -16.05
C GLY A 436 3.20 20.06 -15.86
N ILE A 437 4.52 20.12 -16.02
CA ILE A 437 5.43 19.02 -15.71
C ILE A 437 6.50 19.57 -14.77
N THR A 438 6.73 18.86 -13.64
CA THR A 438 7.76 19.19 -12.66
C THR A 438 8.76 18.05 -12.58
N TYR A 439 10.03 18.36 -12.73
CA TYR A 439 11.12 17.43 -12.44
C TYR A 439 11.73 17.78 -11.09
N TYR A 440 11.73 16.80 -10.16
CA TYR A 440 12.28 16.95 -8.82
C TYR A 440 13.72 16.41 -8.77
N MET A 441 14.63 17.20 -8.23
CA MET A 441 16.03 16.83 -8.04
C MET A 441 16.17 16.09 -6.71
N GLN A 442 16.77 14.91 -6.75
CA GLN A 442 17.15 14.12 -5.57
C GLN A 442 18.30 14.76 -4.81
#